data_fa0b4d9c044743f82451da3710939493
#
_entry.id   fa0b4d9c044743f82451da3710939493
#
_cell.length_a   1.000
_cell.length_b   1.000
_cell.length_c   1.000
_cell.angle_alpha   90.00
_cell.angle_beta   90.00
_cell.angle_gamma   90.00
#
_symmetry.space_group_name_H-M   'P 1'
#
loop_
_entity.id
_entity.type
_entity.pdbx_description
1 polymer ?
#
loop_
_entity_poly.entity_id
_entity_poly.type
_entity_poly.pdbx_seq_one_letter_code
_entity_poly.pdbx_strand_id
1 'polypeptide(L)'
;MQLGEAARRLLDDPTLVLALDRVQQKIVDRWRVSKIGDVEAREAAYRLHCAVEELKGELRQMLGTARGIEARARMQERDAA
;
A
#
# COMPACT_ATOMS: atom_id res chain seq x y z
N MET A 1 -16.66 -1.05 -13.12
CA MET A 1 -15.23 -0.69 -12.89
C MET A 1 -14.51 -1.89 -12.30
N GLN A 2 -13.38 -2.22 -12.82
CA GLN A 2 -12.61 -3.34 -12.30
C GLN A 2 -11.71 -2.89 -11.14
N LEU A 3 -11.73 -3.66 -10.07
CA LEU A 3 -10.98 -3.36 -8.86
C LEU A 3 -9.48 -3.25 -9.12
N GLY A 4 -8.92 -4.14 -9.96
CA GLY A 4 -7.51 -4.13 -10.30
C GLY A 4 -7.08 -2.89 -11.09
N GLU A 5 -7.93 -2.39 -11.98
CA GLU A 5 -7.66 -1.16 -12.71
C GLU A 5 -7.66 0.05 -11.78
N ALA A 6 -8.63 0.11 -10.86
CA ALA A 6 -8.68 1.18 -9.87
C ALA A 6 -7.46 1.15 -8.95
N ALA A 7 -7.05 -0.03 -8.48
CA ALA A 7 -5.86 -0.19 -7.65
C ALA A 7 -4.59 0.25 -8.39
N ARG A 8 -4.46 -0.11 -9.66
CA ARG A 8 -3.32 0.30 -10.48
C ARG A 8 -3.26 1.81 -10.66
N ARG A 9 -4.40 2.46 -10.90
CA ARG A 9 -4.47 3.93 -11.03
C ARG A 9 -3.99 4.61 -9.74
N LEU A 10 -4.40 4.11 -8.58
CA LEU A 10 -3.99 4.65 -7.30
C LEU A 10 -2.49 4.46 -7.06
N LEU A 11 -1.97 3.28 -7.36
CA LEU A 11 -0.55 2.97 -7.17
C LEU A 11 0.35 3.72 -8.15
N ASP A 12 -0.17 4.07 -9.33
CA ASP A 12 0.55 4.82 -10.36
C ASP A 12 0.35 6.34 -10.22
N ASP A 13 -0.57 6.77 -9.36
CA ASP A 13 -0.83 8.20 -9.15
C ASP A 13 0.33 8.83 -8.37
N PRO A 14 1.11 9.74 -8.98
CA PRO A 14 2.25 10.34 -8.30
C PRO A 14 1.85 11.18 -7.08
N THR A 15 0.65 11.73 -7.07
CA THR A 15 0.15 12.49 -5.93
C THR A 15 -0.09 11.59 -4.73
N LEU A 16 -0.71 10.43 -4.94
CA LEU A 16 -0.94 9.48 -3.86
C LEU A 16 0.38 8.91 -3.34
N VAL A 17 1.27 8.51 -4.24
CA VAL A 17 2.58 7.97 -3.85
C VAL A 17 3.36 9.00 -3.02
N LEU A 18 3.38 10.24 -3.47
CA LEU A 18 4.06 11.31 -2.74
C LEU A 18 3.41 11.56 -1.38
N ALA A 19 2.08 11.54 -1.30
CA ALA A 19 1.36 11.74 -0.04
C ALA A 19 1.68 10.63 0.96
N LEU A 20 1.70 9.37 0.51
CA LEU A 20 2.05 8.23 1.36
C LEU A 20 3.49 8.33 1.85
N ASP A 21 4.43 8.69 0.99
CA ASP A 21 5.83 8.85 1.36
C ASP A 21 6.01 9.97 2.38
N ARG A 22 5.31 11.08 2.20
CA ARG A 22 5.34 12.20 3.16
C ARG A 22 4.76 11.84 4.51
N VAL A 23 3.67 11.08 4.53
CA VAL A 23 3.08 10.59 5.79
C VAL A 23 4.05 9.68 6.51
N GLN A 24 4.67 8.75 5.79
CA GLN A 24 5.68 7.85 6.38
C GLN A 24 6.87 8.62 6.93
N GLN A 25 7.34 9.62 6.21
CA GLN A 25 8.47 10.45 6.66
C GLN A 25 8.11 11.21 7.94
N LYS A 26 6.90 11.76 8.02
CA LYS A 26 6.42 12.44 9.24
C LYS A 26 6.34 11.48 10.42
N ILE A 27 5.94 10.24 10.21
CA ILE A 27 5.88 9.22 11.25
C ILE A 27 7.29 8.90 11.75
N VAL A 28 8.24 8.70 10.83
CA VAL A 28 9.64 8.44 11.17
C VAL A 28 10.24 9.63 11.95
N ASP A 29 9.94 10.84 11.52
CA ASP A 29 10.43 12.05 12.19
C ASP A 29 9.88 12.18 13.61
N ARG A 30 8.60 11.89 13.81
CA ARG A 30 8.00 11.86 15.16
C ARG A 30 8.68 10.83 16.05
N TRP A 31 8.95 9.65 15.51
CA TRP A 31 9.64 8.61 16.24
C TRP A 31 11.06 9.03 16.60
N ARG A 32 11.76 9.63 15.64
CA ARG A 32 13.16 10.05 15.81
C ARG A 32 13.32 11.15 16.85
N VAL A 33 12.39 12.11 16.93
CA VAL A 33 12.42 13.20 17.89
C VAL A 33 11.81 12.82 19.25
N SER A 34 11.14 11.67 19.36
CA SER A 34 10.56 11.21 20.62
C SER A 34 11.67 10.87 21.60
N LYS A 35 11.44 11.21 22.88
CA LYS A 35 12.37 10.88 23.94
C LYS A 35 12.35 9.37 24.20
N ILE A 36 13.49 8.80 24.60
CA ILE A 36 13.61 7.37 24.89
C ILE A 36 12.57 6.92 25.93
N GLY A 37 12.26 7.76 26.91
CA GLY A 37 11.28 7.46 27.94
C GLY A 37 9.83 7.64 27.52
N ASP A 38 9.56 8.22 26.35
CA ASP A 38 8.20 8.46 25.86
C ASP A 38 7.69 7.26 25.06
N VAL A 39 7.33 6.21 25.79
CA VAL A 39 6.88 4.93 25.22
C VAL A 39 5.59 5.11 24.43
N GLU A 40 4.65 5.92 24.94
CA GLU A 40 3.36 6.14 24.27
C GLU A 40 3.52 6.79 22.89
N ALA A 41 4.36 7.83 22.79
CA ALA A 41 4.61 8.50 21.52
C ALA A 41 5.29 7.55 20.52
N ARG A 42 6.23 6.75 20.98
CA ARG A 42 6.95 5.78 20.14
C ARG A 42 6.02 4.67 19.66
N GLU A 43 5.17 4.13 20.52
CA GLU A 43 4.20 3.12 20.15
C GLU A 43 3.14 3.66 19.19
N ALA A 44 2.68 4.90 19.40
CA ALA A 44 1.73 5.54 18.49
C ALA A 44 2.32 5.70 17.09
N ALA A 45 3.58 6.13 17.00
CA ALA A 45 4.28 6.25 15.72
C ALA A 45 4.42 4.88 15.04
N TYR A 46 4.75 3.85 15.79
CA TYR A 46 4.87 2.49 15.28
C TYR A 46 3.54 1.96 14.74
N ARG A 47 2.44 2.16 15.48
CA ARG A 47 1.11 1.74 15.03
C ARG A 47 0.69 2.45 13.74
N LEU A 48 0.96 3.75 13.63
CA LEU A 48 0.68 4.49 12.40
C LEU A 48 1.50 3.98 11.23
N HIS A 49 2.78 3.67 11.45
CA HIS A 49 3.64 3.09 10.43
C HIS A 49 3.06 1.75 9.93
N CYS A 50 2.66 0.88 10.86
CA CYS A 50 2.06 -0.41 10.51
C CYS A 50 0.77 -0.23 9.71
N ALA A 51 -0.09 0.73 10.09
CA ALA A 51 -1.34 0.99 9.39
C ALA A 51 -1.10 1.45 7.95
N VAL A 52 -0.12 2.33 7.73
CA VAL A 52 0.24 2.78 6.37
C VAL A 52 0.78 1.62 5.54
N GLU A 53 1.62 0.77 6.12
CA GLU A 53 2.15 -0.40 5.44
C GLU A 53 1.05 -1.41 5.09
N GLU A 54 0.08 -1.62 5.97
CA GLU A 54 -1.08 -2.45 5.68
C GLU A 54 -1.90 -1.92 4.52
N LEU A 55 -2.15 -0.61 4.48
CA LEU A 55 -2.89 0.01 3.38
C LEU A 55 -2.16 -0.20 2.04
N LYS A 56 -0.87 0.03 2.01
CA LYS A 56 -0.05 -0.22 0.82
C LYS A 56 -0.09 -1.68 0.40
N GLY A 57 -0.02 -2.58 1.38
CA GLY A 57 -0.09 -4.02 1.14
C GLY A 57 -1.41 -4.44 0.52
N GLU A 58 -2.53 -3.90 1.01
CA GLU A 58 -3.85 -4.17 0.46
C GLU A 58 -3.99 -3.71 -0.98
N LEU A 59 -3.50 -2.50 -1.30
CA LEU A 59 -3.53 -2.00 -2.67
C LEU A 59 -2.72 -2.89 -3.62
N ARG A 60 -1.55 -3.32 -3.21
CA ARG A 60 -0.72 -4.25 -3.99
C ARG A 60 -1.37 -5.60 -4.16
N GLN A 61 -2.01 -6.10 -3.11
CA GLN A 61 -2.70 -7.39 -3.14
C GLN A 61 -3.89 -7.35 -4.11
N MET A 62 -4.68 -6.30 -4.09
CA MET A 62 -5.79 -6.10 -5.03
C MET A 62 -5.29 -6.09 -6.47
N LEU A 63 -4.18 -5.40 -6.75
CA LEU A 63 -3.57 -5.39 -8.07
C LEU A 63 -3.05 -6.78 -8.46
N GLY A 64 -2.38 -7.47 -7.55
CA GLY A 64 -1.84 -8.82 -7.79
C GLY A 64 -2.94 -9.83 -8.06
N THR A 65 -4.04 -9.79 -7.29
CA THR A 65 -5.20 -10.67 -7.48
C THR A 65 -5.84 -10.42 -8.86
N ALA A 66 -6.05 -9.17 -9.23
CA ALA A 66 -6.62 -8.83 -10.53
C ALA A 66 -5.74 -9.29 -11.68
N ARG A 67 -4.43 -9.09 -11.58
CA ARG A 67 -3.47 -9.59 -12.58
C ARG A 67 -3.50 -11.11 -12.70
N GLY A 68 -3.64 -11.81 -11.57
CA GLY A 68 -3.75 -13.25 -11.54
C GLY A 68 -5.01 -13.75 -12.25
N ILE A 69 -6.16 -13.10 -12.01
CA ILE A 69 -7.42 -13.43 -12.68
C ILE A 69 -7.31 -13.19 -14.19
N GLU A 70 -6.76 -12.05 -14.60
CA GLU A 70 -6.56 -11.71 -16.02
C GLU A 70 -5.64 -12.72 -16.71
N ALA A 71 -4.56 -13.13 -16.07
CA ALA A 71 -3.63 -14.11 -16.61
C ALA A 71 -4.31 -15.47 -16.80
N ARG A 72 -5.10 -15.93 -15.83
CA ARG A 72 -5.85 -17.17 -15.93
C ARG A 72 -6.88 -17.13 -17.06
N ALA A 73 -7.59 -16.02 -17.22
CA ALA A 73 -8.56 -15.83 -18.29
C ALA A 73 -7.89 -15.94 -19.66
N ARG A 74 -6.72 -15.32 -19.85
CA ARG A 74 -5.95 -15.42 -21.09
C ARG A 74 -5.49 -16.83 -21.38
N MET A 75 -5.04 -17.55 -20.37
CA MET A 75 -4.65 -18.96 -20.54
C MET A 75 -5.82 -19.84 -20.95
N GLN A 76 -7.00 -19.62 -20.36
CA GLN A 76 -8.22 -20.34 -20.76
C GLN A 76 -8.63 -20.05 -22.20
N GLU A 77 -8.52 -18.81 -22.64
CA GLU A 77 -8.79 -18.44 -24.04
C GLU A 77 -7.83 -19.13 -25.01
N ARG A 78 -6.55 -19.25 -24.66
CA ARG A 78 -5.57 -19.99 -25.45
C ARG A 78 -5.92 -21.47 -25.56
N ASP A 79 -6.31 -22.08 -24.45
CA ASP A 79 -6.65 -23.49 -24.43
C ASP A 79 -7.95 -23.80 -25.14
N ALA A 80 -8.86 -22.84 -25.23
CA ALA A 80 -10.12 -22.96 -25.94
C ALA A 80 -10.00 -22.77 -27.45
N ALA A 81 -8.93 -22.16 -27.91
CA ALA A 81 -8.66 -21.99 -29.33
C ALA A 81 -7.96 -23.19 -29.92
#